data_0127aa7b747d9ec0ed8885b4dbb8fe29
#
_entry.id   0127aa7b747d9ec0ed8885b4dbb8fe29
#
_cell.length_a   1.000
_cell.length_b   1.000
_cell.length_c   1.000
_cell.angle_alpha   90.00
_cell.angle_beta   90.00
_cell.angle_gamma   90.00
#
_symmetry.space_group_name_H-M   'P 1'
#
loop_
_entity.id
_entity.type
_entity.pdbx_description
1 polymer ?
#
loop_
_entity_poly.entity_id
_entity_poly.type
_entity_poly.pdbx_seq_one_letter_code
_entity_poly.pdbx_strand_id
1 'polypeptide(L)'
;MKRMNHRLSLGAVSLAVLALAGCASNAPGVNTPTRPSSSFAVPGLEKPAEVLVDRWGVPHLYAGTLYDAFVAQGFIAARDRLWQMDLWRKRGLGEMAKDFGPAWVESDRAARAVLYRGDMYREWLAYGSDAKRVAEAFTAGVNAYVAQVRAKPALLPTEFALLGYQPATWSPEDVVRIRHHGLTLNFSSEVDRARAFCAGAPGAKADWLRRELDPPVTPKVPEGFDPCNLPVAELRAAYLRATDAPRFTKENTRVGMNAGASSAPVALLPGSAEAIAAKAEQDEAAQGDPTAAYGSNNWVIAPKLTSTGRPILANDPHRAHGAPSLRYMTHLSAPGMDAIGAGEPFLPGLSIGHNGTIAF
;
A
#
# COMPACT_ATOMS: atom_id res chain seq x y z
N MET A 1 80.09 29.50 26.36
CA MET A 1 80.70 28.16 26.65
C MET A 1 80.03 27.54 27.85
N LYS A 2 79.26 26.51 27.66
CA LYS A 2 79.11 25.30 28.49
C LYS A 2 77.85 24.56 27.93
N ARG A 3 78.08 23.43 27.26
CA ARG A 3 77.13 22.48 26.88
C ARG A 3 76.57 21.75 28.15
N MET A 4 75.30 21.64 28.25
CA MET A 4 74.68 20.76 29.27
C MET A 4 73.83 19.77 28.58
N ASN A 5 74.26 18.49 28.64
CA ASN A 5 73.60 17.31 28.11
C ASN A 5 72.44 16.96 29.06
N HIS A 6 71.24 16.88 28.53
CA HIS A 6 70.15 16.16 29.21
C HIS A 6 69.84 14.90 28.39
N ARG A 7 70.29 13.79 28.93
CA ARG A 7 69.76 12.46 28.64
C ARG A 7 68.46 12.31 29.46
N LEU A 8 67.32 12.35 28.81
CA LEU A 8 66.05 11.93 29.40
C LEU A 8 65.77 10.50 28.99
N SER A 9 65.60 9.66 29.99
CA SER A 9 65.46 8.23 29.89
C SER A 9 64.16 7.80 29.19
N LEU A 10 64.30 6.92 28.24
CA LEU A 10 63.20 6.22 27.53
C LEU A 10 62.46 5.19 28.39
N GLY A 11 62.57 5.22 29.73
CA GLY A 11 61.97 4.20 30.60
C GLY A 11 60.59 4.48 31.15
N ALA A 12 60.07 5.71 31.04
CA ALA A 12 58.83 6.10 31.71
C ALA A 12 57.57 6.05 30.79
N VAL A 13 57.75 5.94 29.44
CA VAL A 13 56.62 5.95 28.52
C VAL A 13 56.06 4.54 28.26
N SER A 14 56.86 3.50 28.48
CA SER A 14 56.44 2.10 28.25
C SER A 14 55.53 1.52 29.33
N LEU A 15 55.52 2.08 30.55
CA LEU A 15 54.63 1.59 31.66
C LEU A 15 53.22 2.16 31.59
N ALA A 16 53.03 3.35 30.97
CA ALA A 16 51.69 3.97 30.90
C ALA A 16 50.80 3.33 29.82
N VAL A 17 51.41 2.72 28.78
CA VAL A 17 50.65 2.08 27.70
C VAL A 17 50.17 0.68 28.08
N LEU A 18 50.86 0.00 28.96
CA LEU A 18 50.44 -1.33 29.45
C LEU A 18 49.31 -1.26 30.47
N ALA A 19 49.14 -0.13 31.19
CA ALA A 19 48.03 0.04 32.15
C ALA A 19 46.66 0.37 31.47
N LEU A 20 46.69 0.89 30.24
CA LEU A 20 45.45 1.16 29.47
C LEU A 20 44.95 -0.06 28.70
N ALA A 21 45.80 -1.06 28.41
CA ALA A 21 45.38 -2.27 27.76
C ALA A 21 44.71 -3.28 28.71
N GLY A 22 44.85 -3.12 30.03
CA GLY A 22 44.27 -4.02 31.02
C GLY A 22 42.84 -3.69 31.41
N CYS A 23 42.31 -2.52 31.09
CA CYS A 23 40.94 -2.14 31.41
C CYS A 23 39.91 -2.43 30.28
N ALA A 24 40.36 -2.91 29.13
CA ALA A 24 39.46 -3.20 28.02
C ALA A 24 38.88 -4.63 28.02
N SER A 25 39.32 -5.51 28.94
CA SER A 25 38.96 -6.92 28.93
C SER A 25 37.83 -7.34 29.88
N ASN A 26 37.23 -6.40 30.60
CA ASN A 26 36.10 -6.68 31.52
C ASN A 26 34.90 -5.73 31.36
N ALA A 27 34.66 -5.20 30.17
CA ALA A 27 33.33 -4.71 29.85
C ALA A 27 32.38 -5.92 29.80
N PRO A 28 31.31 -5.99 30.60
CA PRO A 28 30.33 -7.04 30.45
C PRO A 28 29.90 -6.99 28.99
N GLY A 29 30.06 -8.14 28.28
CA GLY A 29 29.64 -8.26 26.91
C GLY A 29 28.21 -7.77 26.84
N VAL A 30 27.99 -6.68 26.13
CA VAL A 30 26.63 -6.26 25.78
C VAL A 30 26.11 -7.41 24.94
N ASN A 31 25.29 -8.26 25.57
CA ASN A 31 24.53 -9.26 24.86
C ASN A 31 23.59 -8.47 23.93
N THR A 32 24.07 -8.15 22.75
CA THR A 32 23.23 -7.63 21.69
C THR A 32 22.21 -8.75 21.44
N PRO A 33 20.93 -8.54 21.74
CA PRO A 33 19.94 -9.57 21.52
C PRO A 33 20.06 -10.00 20.05
N THR A 34 20.35 -11.27 19.81
CA THR A 34 20.36 -11.84 18.48
C THR A 34 18.97 -11.67 17.91
N ARG A 35 18.82 -10.76 16.94
CA ARG A 35 17.54 -10.58 16.25
C ARG A 35 17.20 -11.90 15.55
N PRO A 36 15.95 -12.36 15.63
CA PRO A 36 15.54 -13.53 14.89
C PRO A 36 15.80 -13.29 13.40
N SER A 37 16.54 -14.17 12.77
CA SER A 37 16.80 -14.13 11.33
C SER A 37 16.15 -15.34 10.67
N SER A 38 15.64 -15.14 9.47
CA SER A 38 15.09 -16.21 8.62
C SER A 38 15.60 -16.02 7.20
N SER A 39 15.83 -17.12 6.52
CA SER A 39 16.23 -17.14 5.11
C SER A 39 15.11 -17.78 4.29
N PHE A 40 14.79 -17.17 3.16
CA PHE A 40 13.77 -17.63 2.24
C PHE A 40 14.38 -17.84 0.86
N ALA A 41 14.07 -18.96 0.24
CA ALA A 41 14.30 -19.14 -1.19
C ALA A 41 13.19 -18.43 -1.95
N VAL A 42 13.54 -17.39 -2.69
CA VAL A 42 12.59 -16.59 -3.48
C VAL A 42 12.94 -16.77 -4.95
N PRO A 43 12.19 -17.59 -5.69
CA PRO A 43 12.37 -17.76 -7.14
C PRO A 43 12.23 -16.41 -7.85
N GLY A 44 13.08 -16.18 -8.84
CA GLY A 44 13.06 -14.95 -9.65
C GLY A 44 14.06 -13.88 -9.19
N LEU A 45 14.72 -14.00 -8.03
CA LEU A 45 15.84 -13.14 -7.68
C LEU A 45 17.04 -13.41 -8.59
N GLU A 46 17.64 -12.35 -9.14
CA GLU A 46 18.91 -12.40 -9.87
C GLU A 46 20.10 -12.45 -8.90
N LYS A 47 19.97 -11.78 -7.74
CA LYS A 47 20.94 -11.73 -6.65
C LYS A 47 20.24 -11.80 -5.30
N PRO A 48 20.96 -12.24 -4.24
CA PRO A 48 20.41 -12.18 -2.89
C PRO A 48 20.00 -10.75 -2.50
N ALA A 49 18.87 -10.63 -1.79
CA ALA A 49 18.42 -9.40 -1.17
C ALA A 49 18.37 -9.59 0.36
N GLU A 50 18.72 -8.54 1.09
CA GLU A 50 18.60 -8.48 2.55
C GLU A 50 17.40 -7.63 2.93
N VAL A 51 16.68 -8.07 3.97
CA VAL A 51 15.57 -7.30 4.54
C VAL A 51 15.81 -7.14 6.03
N LEU A 52 15.98 -5.90 6.46
CA LEU A 52 16.07 -5.52 7.86
C LEU A 52 14.73 -4.91 8.30
N VAL A 53 14.12 -5.45 9.34
CA VAL A 53 12.90 -4.89 9.90
C VAL A 53 13.29 -4.10 11.16
N ASP A 54 12.96 -2.82 11.17
CA ASP A 54 13.27 -1.95 12.30
C ASP A 54 12.33 -2.19 13.50
N ARG A 55 12.52 -1.43 14.58
CA ARG A 55 11.69 -1.54 15.79
C ARG A 55 10.22 -1.14 15.59
N TRP A 56 9.92 -0.44 14.52
CA TRP A 56 8.57 0.00 14.15
C TRP A 56 7.87 -0.96 13.20
N GLY A 57 8.58 -2.02 12.77
CA GLY A 57 8.08 -2.98 11.80
C GLY A 57 8.25 -2.54 10.35
N VAL A 58 9.00 -1.46 10.10
CA VAL A 58 9.27 -0.99 8.73
C VAL A 58 10.35 -1.85 8.10
N PRO A 59 10.10 -2.49 6.96
CA PRO A 59 11.12 -3.25 6.23
C PRO A 59 12.01 -2.32 5.42
N HIS A 60 13.32 -2.51 5.56
CA HIS A 60 14.37 -1.90 4.78
C HIS A 60 14.95 -2.97 3.85
N LEU A 61 14.77 -2.82 2.56
CA LEU A 61 15.16 -3.78 1.53
C LEU A 61 16.43 -3.31 0.84
N TYR A 62 17.46 -4.15 0.89
CA TYR A 62 18.76 -3.93 0.25
C TYR A 62 18.96 -4.98 -0.83
N ALA A 63 19.01 -4.56 -2.09
CA ALA A 63 19.07 -5.44 -3.24
C ALA A 63 20.24 -5.11 -4.18
N GLY A 64 20.75 -6.13 -4.85
CA GLY A 64 21.85 -5.99 -5.80
C GLY A 64 21.44 -5.45 -7.18
N THR A 65 20.14 -5.46 -7.47
CA THR A 65 19.54 -4.89 -8.69
C THR A 65 18.21 -4.22 -8.37
N LEU A 66 17.77 -3.32 -9.25
CA LEU A 66 16.44 -2.70 -9.13
C LEU A 66 15.32 -3.75 -9.26
N TYR A 67 15.52 -4.75 -10.11
CA TYR A 67 14.58 -5.86 -10.26
C TYR A 67 14.41 -6.63 -8.95
N ASP A 68 15.52 -7.01 -8.31
CA ASP A 68 15.50 -7.72 -7.03
C ASP A 68 14.86 -6.91 -5.89
N ALA A 69 15.00 -5.58 -5.91
CA ALA A 69 14.34 -4.71 -4.94
C ALA A 69 12.81 -4.83 -5.05
N PHE A 70 12.25 -4.88 -6.25
CA PHE A 70 10.82 -5.06 -6.45
C PHE A 70 10.35 -6.50 -6.20
N VAL A 71 11.15 -7.50 -6.49
CA VAL A 71 10.86 -8.89 -6.07
C VAL A 71 10.79 -8.95 -4.53
N ALA A 72 11.78 -8.38 -3.84
CA ALA A 72 11.80 -8.35 -2.38
C ALA A 72 10.61 -7.55 -1.82
N GLN A 73 10.24 -6.41 -2.44
CA GLN A 73 9.07 -5.62 -2.04
C GLN A 73 7.78 -6.45 -2.14
N GLY A 74 7.55 -7.10 -3.27
CA GLY A 74 6.37 -7.95 -3.46
C GLY A 74 6.29 -9.10 -2.46
N PHE A 75 7.42 -9.76 -2.21
CA PHE A 75 7.50 -10.85 -1.23
C PHE A 75 7.19 -10.40 0.19
N ILE A 76 7.80 -9.30 0.64
CA ILE A 76 7.61 -8.78 2.00
C ILE A 76 6.22 -8.18 2.19
N ALA A 77 5.69 -7.46 1.19
CA ALA A 77 4.33 -6.97 1.23
C ALA A 77 3.32 -8.14 1.35
N ALA A 78 3.51 -9.21 0.59
CA ALA A 78 2.67 -10.40 0.70
C ALA A 78 2.84 -11.10 2.06
N ARG A 79 4.06 -11.21 2.61
CA ARG A 79 4.28 -11.77 3.93
C ARG A 79 3.49 -11.03 5.01
N ASP A 80 3.44 -9.72 4.95
CA ASP A 80 2.88 -8.87 6.00
C ASP A 80 1.40 -8.54 5.78
N ARG A 81 0.91 -8.59 4.53
CA ARG A 81 -0.39 -8.05 4.13
C ARG A 81 -1.18 -8.93 3.14
N LEU A 82 -0.90 -10.25 3.07
CA LEU A 82 -1.46 -11.13 2.05
C LEU A 82 -2.98 -11.06 1.92
N TRP A 83 -3.69 -11.08 3.05
CA TRP A 83 -5.15 -10.98 3.06
C TRP A 83 -5.62 -9.65 2.42
N GLN A 84 -5.09 -8.54 2.89
CA GLN A 84 -5.44 -7.21 2.36
C GLN A 84 -5.16 -7.11 0.86
N MET A 85 -4.03 -7.64 0.41
CA MET A 85 -3.63 -7.63 -1.00
C MET A 85 -4.57 -8.48 -1.86
N ASP A 86 -4.85 -9.71 -1.44
CA ASP A 86 -5.71 -10.63 -2.19
C ASP A 86 -7.15 -10.13 -2.26
N LEU A 87 -7.67 -9.57 -1.17
CA LEU A 87 -9.00 -8.96 -1.13
C LEU A 87 -9.08 -7.75 -2.08
N TRP A 88 -8.06 -6.89 -2.08
CA TRP A 88 -7.99 -5.74 -2.98
C TRP A 88 -7.97 -6.19 -4.44
N ARG A 89 -7.14 -7.19 -4.75
CA ARG A 89 -7.07 -7.78 -6.08
C ARG A 89 -8.44 -8.32 -6.53
N LYS A 90 -9.09 -9.15 -5.71
CA LYS A 90 -10.40 -9.72 -6.03
C LYS A 90 -11.46 -8.65 -6.28
N ARG A 91 -11.50 -7.67 -5.41
CA ARG A 91 -12.41 -6.53 -5.54
C ARG A 91 -12.15 -5.76 -6.84
N GLY A 92 -10.89 -5.44 -7.12
CA GLY A 92 -10.49 -4.73 -8.34
C GLY A 92 -10.84 -5.47 -9.63
N LEU A 93 -10.67 -6.78 -9.64
CA LEU A 93 -10.94 -7.62 -10.81
C LEU A 93 -12.42 -8.07 -10.92
N GLY A 94 -13.24 -7.81 -9.91
CA GLY A 94 -14.61 -8.32 -9.85
C GLY A 94 -14.64 -9.84 -9.70
N GLU A 95 -13.89 -10.38 -8.74
CA GLU A 95 -13.75 -11.81 -8.46
C GLU A 95 -14.22 -12.20 -7.04
N MET A 96 -14.94 -11.32 -6.34
CA MET A 96 -15.41 -11.54 -4.98
C MET A 96 -16.39 -12.73 -4.89
N ALA A 97 -17.35 -12.78 -5.81
CA ALA A 97 -18.38 -13.83 -5.81
C ALA A 97 -17.81 -15.23 -6.00
N LYS A 98 -16.68 -15.35 -6.69
CA LYS A 98 -16.00 -16.63 -6.92
C LYS A 98 -15.67 -17.35 -5.61
N ASP A 99 -15.14 -16.61 -4.63
CA ASP A 99 -14.69 -17.19 -3.37
C ASP A 99 -15.71 -16.96 -2.22
N PHE A 100 -16.41 -15.83 -2.19
CA PHE A 100 -17.29 -15.47 -1.09
C PHE A 100 -18.78 -15.80 -1.32
N GLY A 101 -19.20 -15.99 -2.57
CA GLY A 101 -20.55 -16.42 -2.89
C GLY A 101 -21.41 -15.39 -3.60
N PRO A 102 -22.68 -15.74 -3.88
CA PRO A 102 -23.57 -15.01 -4.80
C PRO A 102 -23.93 -13.60 -4.32
N ALA A 103 -23.84 -13.30 -3.03
CA ALA A 103 -24.09 -11.96 -2.49
C ALA A 103 -23.16 -10.88 -3.09
N TRP A 104 -22.02 -11.28 -3.65
CA TRP A 104 -21.01 -10.37 -4.22
C TRP A 104 -21.12 -10.20 -5.73
N VAL A 105 -22.08 -10.84 -6.40
CA VAL A 105 -22.23 -10.77 -7.87
C VAL A 105 -22.43 -9.34 -8.37
N GLU A 106 -23.25 -8.54 -7.68
CA GLU A 106 -23.51 -7.17 -8.10
C GLU A 106 -22.29 -6.25 -7.88
N SER A 107 -21.51 -6.51 -6.83
CA SER A 107 -20.23 -5.82 -6.62
C SER A 107 -19.22 -6.16 -7.71
N ASP A 108 -19.13 -7.45 -8.07
CA ASP A 108 -18.25 -7.89 -9.17
C ASP A 108 -18.69 -7.32 -10.51
N ARG A 109 -19.98 -7.26 -10.78
CA ARG A 109 -20.54 -6.63 -11.98
C ARG A 109 -20.17 -5.16 -12.07
N ALA A 110 -20.32 -4.43 -10.97
CA ALA A 110 -19.96 -3.02 -10.87
C ALA A 110 -18.45 -2.82 -11.08
N ALA A 111 -17.59 -3.61 -10.42
CA ALA A 111 -16.15 -3.55 -10.59
C ALA A 111 -15.74 -3.83 -12.05
N ARG A 112 -16.35 -4.84 -12.67
CA ARG A 112 -16.07 -5.19 -14.08
C ARG A 112 -16.58 -4.16 -15.08
N ALA A 113 -17.54 -3.33 -14.73
CA ALA A 113 -18.00 -2.24 -15.58
C ALA A 113 -16.91 -1.19 -15.82
N VAL A 114 -16.05 -0.95 -14.82
CA VAL A 114 -14.95 0.01 -14.86
C VAL A 114 -13.57 -0.64 -15.06
N LEU A 115 -13.51 -1.96 -15.14
CA LEU A 115 -12.26 -2.70 -15.32
C LEU A 115 -11.67 -2.45 -16.72
N TYR A 116 -10.39 -2.10 -16.78
CA TYR A 116 -9.68 -2.02 -18.04
C TYR A 116 -9.62 -3.39 -18.74
N ARG A 117 -10.14 -3.44 -19.97
CA ARG A 117 -10.22 -4.64 -20.84
C ARG A 117 -9.53 -4.45 -22.17
N GLY A 118 -8.79 -3.36 -22.31
CA GLY A 118 -8.04 -3.06 -23.52
C GLY A 118 -6.84 -3.97 -23.74
N ASP A 119 -6.15 -3.74 -24.82
CA ASP A 119 -4.93 -4.45 -25.18
C ASP A 119 -3.79 -4.06 -24.23
N MET A 120 -3.35 -5.03 -23.42
CA MET A 120 -2.27 -4.82 -22.43
C MET A 120 -0.93 -4.50 -23.09
N TYR A 121 -0.69 -4.89 -24.33
CA TYR A 121 0.52 -4.49 -25.04
C TYR A 121 0.56 -2.97 -25.23
N ARG A 122 -0.55 -2.39 -25.69
CA ARG A 122 -0.68 -0.93 -25.84
C ARG A 122 -0.62 -0.21 -24.50
N GLU A 123 -1.20 -0.81 -23.48
CA GLU A 123 -1.16 -0.27 -22.12
C GLU A 123 0.29 -0.17 -21.61
N TRP A 124 1.07 -1.25 -21.75
CA TRP A 124 2.48 -1.22 -21.35
C TRP A 124 3.31 -0.19 -22.11
N LEU A 125 2.98 0.09 -23.38
CA LEU A 125 3.67 1.13 -24.16
C LEU A 125 3.36 2.55 -23.68
N ALA A 126 2.25 2.75 -22.97
CA ALA A 126 1.87 4.06 -22.43
C ALA A 126 2.58 4.39 -21.09
N TYR A 127 3.16 3.39 -20.43
CA TYR A 127 3.93 3.58 -19.21
C TYR A 127 5.42 3.85 -19.49
N GLY A 128 6.19 4.12 -18.41
CA GLY A 128 7.65 4.15 -18.49
C GLY A 128 8.24 2.83 -18.96
N SER A 129 9.38 2.88 -19.59
CA SER A 129 10.03 1.73 -20.25
C SER A 129 10.30 0.54 -19.31
N ASP A 130 10.41 0.77 -18.02
CA ASP A 130 10.67 -0.21 -16.97
C ASP A 130 9.40 -0.70 -16.25
N ALA A 131 8.27 -0.04 -16.46
CA ALA A 131 7.04 -0.30 -15.69
C ALA A 131 6.56 -1.76 -15.77
N LYS A 132 6.63 -2.38 -16.96
CA LYS A 132 6.28 -3.79 -17.12
C LYS A 132 7.21 -4.69 -16.32
N ARG A 133 8.54 -4.45 -16.39
CA ARG A 133 9.54 -5.23 -15.65
C ARG A 133 9.39 -5.06 -14.14
N VAL A 134 9.04 -3.87 -13.68
CA VAL A 134 8.73 -3.61 -12.26
C VAL A 134 7.50 -4.40 -11.81
N ALA A 135 6.43 -4.41 -12.60
CA ALA A 135 5.23 -5.20 -12.29
C ALA A 135 5.51 -6.70 -12.28
N GLU A 136 6.30 -7.21 -13.23
CA GLU A 136 6.76 -8.61 -13.29
C GLU A 136 7.57 -8.97 -12.04
N ALA A 137 8.52 -8.14 -11.64
CA ALA A 137 9.34 -8.35 -10.45
C ALA A 137 8.48 -8.40 -9.17
N PHE A 138 7.63 -7.41 -8.99
CA PHE A 138 6.76 -7.32 -7.83
C PHE A 138 5.83 -8.55 -7.72
N THR A 139 5.17 -8.92 -8.82
CA THR A 139 4.27 -10.08 -8.81
C THR A 139 5.00 -11.41 -8.67
N ALA A 140 6.25 -11.53 -9.15
CA ALA A 140 7.09 -12.69 -8.87
C ALA A 140 7.34 -12.84 -7.36
N GLY A 141 7.64 -11.75 -6.66
CA GLY A 141 7.80 -11.73 -5.21
C GLY A 141 6.52 -12.12 -4.46
N VAL A 142 5.38 -11.53 -4.84
CA VAL A 142 4.07 -11.89 -4.26
C VAL A 142 3.79 -13.38 -4.44
N ASN A 143 3.96 -13.90 -5.66
CA ASN A 143 3.70 -15.29 -5.98
C ASN A 143 4.64 -16.27 -5.27
N ALA A 144 5.89 -15.87 -5.04
CA ALA A 144 6.83 -16.66 -4.25
C ALA A 144 6.33 -16.85 -2.82
N TYR A 145 5.79 -15.81 -2.18
CA TYR A 145 5.20 -15.94 -0.85
C TYR A 145 3.88 -16.74 -0.87
N VAL A 146 3.00 -16.52 -1.85
CA VAL A 146 1.78 -17.32 -2.05
C VAL A 146 2.10 -18.81 -2.18
N ALA A 147 3.15 -19.16 -2.93
CA ALA A 147 3.60 -20.55 -3.06
C ALA A 147 4.06 -21.15 -1.70
N GLN A 148 4.78 -20.36 -0.89
CA GLN A 148 5.19 -20.79 0.46
C GLN A 148 4.00 -21.01 1.38
N VAL A 149 3.02 -20.14 1.38
CA VAL A 149 1.78 -20.26 2.17
C VAL A 149 1.01 -21.52 1.78
N ARG A 150 0.89 -21.80 0.48
CA ARG A 150 0.23 -23.01 -0.02
C ARG A 150 0.97 -24.29 0.38
N ALA A 151 2.30 -24.25 0.41
CA ALA A 151 3.12 -25.38 0.83
C ALA A 151 3.16 -25.56 2.37
N LYS A 152 2.92 -24.48 3.13
CA LYS A 152 2.96 -24.45 4.59
C LYS A 152 1.72 -23.77 5.15
N PRO A 153 0.60 -24.49 5.32
CA PRO A 153 -0.69 -23.91 5.77
C PRO A 153 -0.61 -23.13 7.08
N ALA A 154 0.38 -23.40 7.94
CA ALA A 154 0.61 -22.64 9.17
C ALA A 154 1.00 -21.17 8.92
N LEU A 155 1.42 -20.81 7.72
CA LEU A 155 1.70 -19.43 7.31
C LEU A 155 0.45 -18.69 6.76
N LEU A 156 -0.66 -19.42 6.58
CA LEU A 156 -1.88 -18.85 6.01
C LEU A 156 -2.51 -17.86 7.00
N PRO A 157 -2.74 -16.60 6.61
CA PRO A 157 -3.50 -15.65 7.44
C PRO A 157 -4.88 -16.21 7.82
N THR A 158 -5.29 -15.90 9.05
CA THR A 158 -6.50 -16.44 9.68
C THR A 158 -7.77 -16.22 8.83
N GLU A 159 -7.84 -15.08 8.15
CA GLU A 159 -8.98 -14.69 7.31
C GLU A 159 -9.25 -15.69 6.18
N PHE A 160 -8.20 -16.23 5.56
CA PHE A 160 -8.37 -17.26 4.52
C PHE A 160 -8.96 -18.54 5.08
N ALA A 161 -8.55 -18.95 6.28
CA ALA A 161 -9.10 -20.13 6.94
C ALA A 161 -10.55 -19.89 7.36
N LEU A 162 -10.87 -18.72 7.91
CA LEU A 162 -12.23 -18.34 8.31
C LEU A 162 -13.19 -18.29 7.13
N LEU A 163 -12.73 -17.82 5.96
CA LEU A 163 -13.55 -17.68 4.76
C LEU A 163 -13.45 -18.87 3.80
N GLY A 164 -12.62 -19.87 4.13
CA GLY A 164 -12.57 -21.16 3.44
C GLY A 164 -12.00 -21.11 2.03
N TYR A 165 -11.02 -20.24 1.74
CA TYR A 165 -10.39 -20.16 0.44
C TYR A 165 -8.86 -19.97 0.51
N GLN A 166 -8.18 -19.96 -0.62
CA GLN A 166 -6.73 -19.81 -0.73
C GLN A 166 -6.36 -18.53 -1.48
N PRO A 167 -5.22 -17.91 -1.16
CA PRO A 167 -4.76 -16.73 -1.87
C PRO A 167 -4.54 -17.01 -3.36
N ALA A 168 -4.89 -16.05 -4.20
CA ALA A 168 -4.74 -16.16 -5.64
C ALA A 168 -3.27 -15.96 -6.07
N THR A 169 -2.94 -16.49 -7.24
CA THR A 169 -1.72 -16.14 -7.98
C THR A 169 -1.97 -14.85 -8.76
N TRP A 170 -0.98 -13.99 -8.80
CA TRP A 170 -1.04 -12.67 -9.45
C TRP A 170 -0.38 -12.70 -10.83
N SER A 171 -0.96 -11.98 -11.79
CA SER A 171 -0.30 -11.62 -13.03
C SER A 171 0.21 -10.17 -12.97
N PRO A 172 1.24 -9.80 -13.77
CA PRO A 172 1.70 -8.40 -13.85
C PRO A 172 0.58 -7.43 -14.25
N GLU A 173 -0.35 -7.87 -15.08
CA GLU A 173 -1.51 -7.10 -15.52
C GLU A 173 -2.48 -6.79 -14.36
N ASP A 174 -2.52 -7.63 -13.33
CA ASP A 174 -3.36 -7.37 -12.16
C ASP A 174 -2.96 -6.05 -11.48
N VAL A 175 -1.65 -5.76 -11.40
CA VAL A 175 -1.12 -4.52 -10.83
C VAL A 175 -1.69 -3.27 -11.52
N VAL A 176 -1.86 -3.34 -12.86
CA VAL A 176 -2.47 -2.25 -13.63
C VAL A 176 -3.98 -2.22 -13.42
N ARG A 177 -4.65 -3.36 -13.55
CA ARG A 177 -6.12 -3.46 -13.54
C ARG A 177 -6.73 -3.10 -12.20
N ILE A 178 -6.11 -3.47 -11.08
CA ILE A 178 -6.64 -3.17 -9.75
C ILE A 178 -6.53 -1.70 -9.35
N ARG A 179 -5.83 -0.87 -10.12
CA ARG A 179 -5.72 0.58 -9.87
C ARG A 179 -6.98 1.37 -10.20
N HIS A 180 -7.91 0.82 -10.93
CA HIS A 180 -9.11 1.54 -11.36
C HIS A 180 -9.92 2.09 -10.18
N HIS A 181 -9.87 1.48 -9.00
CA HIS A 181 -10.49 2.02 -7.79
C HIS A 181 -9.98 3.43 -7.45
N GLY A 182 -8.68 3.69 -7.62
CA GLY A 182 -8.11 5.02 -7.47
C GLY A 182 -8.51 5.96 -8.62
N LEU A 183 -8.59 5.44 -9.83
CA LEU A 183 -8.90 6.23 -11.01
C LEU A 183 -10.38 6.62 -11.08
N THR A 184 -11.28 5.88 -10.45
CA THR A 184 -12.72 6.17 -10.44
C THR A 184 -13.16 7.15 -9.35
N LEU A 185 -12.26 7.67 -8.52
CA LEU A 185 -12.57 8.66 -7.48
C LEU A 185 -13.28 9.90 -8.02
N ASN A 186 -13.05 10.26 -9.29
CA ASN A 186 -13.71 11.39 -9.93
C ASN A 186 -15.08 11.06 -10.54
N PHE A 187 -15.51 9.81 -10.49
CA PHE A 187 -16.76 9.39 -11.14
C PHE A 187 -17.98 10.15 -10.60
N SER A 188 -18.10 10.32 -9.29
CA SER A 188 -19.20 11.08 -8.68
C SER A 188 -19.20 12.53 -9.14
N SER A 189 -18.03 13.17 -9.25
CA SER A 189 -17.92 14.54 -9.75
C SER A 189 -18.26 14.67 -11.24
N GLU A 190 -18.02 13.65 -12.05
CA GLU A 190 -18.48 13.63 -13.44
C GLU A 190 -20.01 13.51 -13.54
N VAL A 191 -20.62 12.68 -12.69
CA VAL A 191 -22.09 12.58 -12.59
C VAL A 191 -22.70 13.91 -12.15
N ASP A 192 -22.12 14.57 -11.15
CA ASP A 192 -22.62 15.88 -10.68
C ASP A 192 -22.44 16.97 -11.75
N ARG A 193 -21.36 16.91 -12.52
CA ARG A 193 -21.15 17.81 -13.67
C ARG A 193 -22.22 17.58 -14.74
N ALA A 194 -22.50 16.33 -15.09
CA ALA A 194 -23.55 16.01 -16.05
C ALA A 194 -24.94 16.53 -15.59
N ARG A 195 -25.25 16.41 -14.29
CA ARG A 195 -26.47 16.99 -13.71
C ARG A 195 -26.51 18.51 -13.82
N ALA A 196 -25.38 19.18 -13.61
CA ALA A 196 -25.29 20.64 -13.76
C ALA A 196 -25.51 21.06 -15.22
N PHE A 197 -24.98 20.32 -16.20
CA PHE A 197 -25.27 20.55 -17.62
C PHE A 197 -26.74 20.34 -17.95
N CYS A 198 -27.36 19.27 -17.40
CA CYS A 198 -28.80 19.02 -17.59
C CYS A 198 -29.66 20.15 -17.00
N ALA A 199 -29.29 20.74 -15.88
CA ALA A 199 -29.97 21.87 -15.28
C ALA A 199 -29.79 23.19 -16.07
N GLY A 200 -29.16 23.17 -17.25
CA GLY A 200 -28.96 24.33 -18.11
C GLY A 200 -27.85 25.27 -17.66
N ALA A 201 -27.00 24.84 -16.74
CA ALA A 201 -25.82 25.61 -16.40
C ALA A 201 -24.85 25.62 -17.60
N PRO A 202 -24.42 26.80 -18.08
CA PRO A 202 -23.35 26.84 -19.10
C PRO A 202 -22.13 26.08 -18.61
N GLY A 203 -21.41 25.37 -19.49
CA GLY A 203 -20.30 24.52 -19.13
C GLY A 203 -19.26 25.17 -18.22
N ALA A 204 -19.00 26.46 -18.39
CA ALA A 204 -18.16 27.26 -17.51
C ALA A 204 -18.73 27.39 -16.08
N LYS A 205 -20.06 27.43 -15.92
CA LYS A 205 -20.72 27.52 -14.60
C LYS A 205 -20.88 26.16 -13.94
N ALA A 206 -20.99 25.09 -14.70
CA ALA A 206 -21.03 23.74 -14.16
C ALA A 206 -19.70 23.38 -13.44
N ASP A 207 -18.61 23.97 -13.91
CA ASP A 207 -17.28 23.79 -13.32
C ASP A 207 -16.88 24.94 -12.37
N TRP A 208 -17.76 25.87 -12.14
CA TRP A 208 -17.48 27.09 -11.38
C TRP A 208 -17.13 26.85 -9.90
N LEU A 209 -17.63 25.78 -9.34
CA LEU A 209 -17.30 25.34 -7.99
C LEU A 209 -15.98 24.53 -7.93
N ARG A 210 -15.43 24.20 -9.08
CA ARG A 210 -14.11 23.58 -9.16
C ARG A 210 -13.01 24.62 -9.13
N ARG A 211 -11.94 24.26 -8.45
CA ARG A 211 -10.68 24.98 -8.53
C ARG A 211 -10.21 24.96 -9.99
N GLU A 212 -9.70 26.09 -10.48
CA GLU A 212 -9.03 26.14 -11.78
C GLU A 212 -7.98 25.05 -11.87
N LEU A 213 -8.03 24.27 -12.95
CA LEU A 213 -7.06 23.26 -13.25
C LEU A 213 -5.89 23.87 -14.02
N ASP A 214 -4.69 23.40 -13.77
CA ASP A 214 -3.51 23.75 -14.54
C ASP A 214 -2.95 22.46 -15.19
N PRO A 215 -2.99 22.31 -16.51
CA PRO A 215 -3.59 23.21 -17.50
C PRO A 215 -5.13 23.31 -17.41
N PRO A 216 -5.72 24.43 -17.84
CA PRO A 216 -7.17 24.62 -17.78
C PRO A 216 -7.91 23.62 -18.68
N VAL A 217 -8.97 23.03 -18.14
CA VAL A 217 -9.82 22.09 -18.85
C VAL A 217 -11.23 22.67 -18.98
N THR A 218 -11.70 22.80 -20.21
CA THR A 218 -13.09 23.19 -20.46
C THR A 218 -13.90 21.90 -20.68
N PRO A 219 -14.84 21.56 -19.79
CA PRO A 219 -15.68 20.39 -19.97
C PRO A 219 -16.60 20.54 -21.17
N LYS A 220 -16.77 19.46 -21.93
CA LYS A 220 -17.65 19.40 -23.09
C LYS A 220 -18.58 18.20 -22.97
N VAL A 221 -19.84 18.38 -23.34
CA VAL A 221 -20.75 17.25 -23.51
C VAL A 221 -20.36 16.54 -24.82
N PRO A 222 -20.08 15.24 -24.80
CA PRO A 222 -19.79 14.49 -26.02
C PRO A 222 -20.96 14.53 -27.00
N GLU A 223 -20.63 14.50 -28.29
CA GLU A 223 -21.65 14.47 -29.36
C GLU A 223 -22.53 13.22 -29.19
N GLY A 224 -23.85 13.42 -29.33
CA GLY A 224 -24.84 12.35 -29.15
C GLY A 224 -25.11 11.92 -27.71
N PHE A 225 -24.47 12.54 -26.74
CA PHE A 225 -24.70 12.27 -25.31
C PHE A 225 -25.64 13.33 -24.70
N ASP A 226 -26.75 12.85 -24.09
CA ASP A 226 -27.65 13.71 -23.35
C ASP A 226 -27.43 13.52 -21.83
N PRO A 227 -26.86 14.52 -21.15
CA PRO A 227 -26.61 14.44 -19.69
C PRO A 227 -27.88 14.32 -18.86
N CYS A 228 -29.06 14.68 -19.42
CA CYS A 228 -30.33 14.56 -18.71
C CYS A 228 -30.87 13.13 -18.66
N ASN A 229 -30.41 12.28 -19.55
CA ASN A 229 -30.80 10.85 -19.59
C ASN A 229 -29.93 9.95 -18.73
N LEU A 230 -29.06 10.50 -17.88
CA LEU A 230 -28.23 9.69 -16.99
C LEU A 230 -29.07 9.06 -15.87
N PRO A 231 -29.00 7.73 -15.68
CA PRO A 231 -29.60 7.04 -14.54
C PRO A 231 -28.73 7.24 -13.30
N VAL A 232 -28.79 8.45 -12.71
CA VAL A 232 -27.87 8.90 -11.65
C VAL A 232 -27.90 8.01 -10.42
N ALA A 233 -29.09 7.55 -10.01
CA ALA A 233 -29.23 6.70 -8.83
C ALA A 233 -28.53 5.36 -9.03
N GLU A 234 -28.71 4.73 -10.21
CA GLU A 234 -28.12 3.47 -10.57
C GLU A 234 -26.59 3.58 -10.72
N LEU A 235 -26.12 4.68 -11.33
CA LEU A 235 -24.69 4.96 -11.48
C LEU A 235 -24.00 5.13 -10.12
N ARG A 236 -24.62 5.90 -9.20
CA ARG A 236 -24.11 6.06 -7.84
C ARG A 236 -24.10 4.73 -7.08
N ALA A 237 -25.17 3.96 -7.16
CA ALA A 237 -25.25 2.65 -6.52
C ALA A 237 -24.19 1.69 -7.07
N ALA A 238 -23.95 1.68 -8.38
CA ALA A 238 -22.91 0.87 -9.01
C ALA A 238 -21.51 1.33 -8.57
N TYR A 239 -21.26 2.63 -8.51
CA TYR A 239 -20.00 3.20 -8.03
C TYR A 239 -19.71 2.77 -6.60
N LEU A 240 -20.67 2.92 -5.68
CA LEU A 240 -20.50 2.51 -4.29
C LEU A 240 -20.22 1.00 -4.17
N ARG A 241 -20.96 0.16 -4.89
CA ARG A 241 -20.69 -1.29 -4.89
C ARG A 241 -19.28 -1.65 -5.37
N ALA A 242 -18.74 -0.90 -6.32
CA ALA A 242 -17.38 -1.11 -6.82
C ALA A 242 -16.29 -0.60 -5.87
N THR A 243 -16.58 0.46 -5.10
CA THR A 243 -15.57 1.22 -4.34
C THR A 243 -15.65 1.05 -2.83
N ASP A 244 -16.81 0.70 -2.25
CA ASP A 244 -16.96 0.51 -0.81
C ASP A 244 -16.10 -0.64 -0.29
N ALA A 245 -15.60 -0.48 0.93
CA ALA A 245 -14.89 -1.55 1.61
C ALA A 245 -15.82 -2.74 1.85
N PRO A 246 -15.40 -3.98 1.49
CA PRO A 246 -16.23 -5.15 1.71
C PRO A 246 -16.45 -5.39 3.20
N ARG A 247 -17.70 -5.59 3.59
CA ARG A 247 -18.09 -6.00 4.95
C ARG A 247 -18.58 -7.46 4.89
N PHE A 248 -17.90 -8.32 5.62
CA PHE A 248 -18.24 -9.74 5.66
C PHE A 248 -19.20 -10.04 6.82
N THR A 249 -20.30 -10.71 6.49
CA THR A 249 -21.28 -11.23 7.46
C THR A 249 -21.51 -12.73 7.22
N LYS A 250 -22.23 -13.40 8.11
CA LYS A 250 -22.60 -14.81 7.91
C LYS A 250 -23.44 -14.98 6.65
N GLU A 251 -24.30 -14.03 6.36
CA GLU A 251 -25.27 -14.08 5.25
C GLU A 251 -24.61 -13.88 3.89
N ASN A 252 -23.48 -13.17 3.85
CA ASN A 252 -22.80 -12.84 2.59
C ASN A 252 -21.49 -13.61 2.37
N THR A 253 -21.27 -14.70 3.10
CA THR A 253 -20.13 -15.60 2.90
C THR A 253 -20.59 -17.03 2.67
N ARG A 254 -19.87 -17.80 1.82
CA ARG A 254 -20.18 -19.22 1.59
C ARG A 254 -20.11 -20.05 2.86
N VAL A 255 -19.13 -19.76 3.72
CA VAL A 255 -18.95 -20.46 4.99
C VAL A 255 -20.14 -20.20 5.91
N GLY A 256 -20.61 -18.96 5.99
CA GLY A 256 -21.78 -18.60 6.77
C GLY A 256 -23.07 -19.21 6.22
N MET A 257 -23.27 -19.21 4.90
CA MET A 257 -24.41 -19.85 4.26
C MET A 257 -24.42 -21.39 4.45
N ASN A 258 -23.25 -22.01 4.43
CA ASN A 258 -23.13 -23.46 4.65
C ASN A 258 -23.18 -23.83 6.13
N ALA A 259 -22.89 -22.93 7.06
CA ALA A 259 -22.93 -23.17 8.51
C ALA A 259 -24.36 -23.33 9.06
N GLY A 260 -25.40 -23.00 8.27
CA GLY A 260 -26.77 -23.38 8.57
C GLY A 260 -26.98 -24.89 8.59
N ALA A 261 -26.00 -25.70 8.17
CA ALA A 261 -26.04 -27.16 8.14
C ALA A 261 -25.17 -27.83 9.23
N SER A 262 -24.34 -27.12 9.97
CA SER A 262 -23.52 -27.70 11.05
C SER A 262 -23.05 -26.64 12.02
N SER A 263 -23.60 -26.59 13.20
CA SER A 263 -23.30 -25.66 14.28
C SER A 263 -22.15 -26.15 15.15
N ALA A 264 -20.97 -25.60 14.95
CA ALA A 264 -20.04 -25.42 16.05
C ALA A 264 -19.72 -23.92 16.15
N PRO A 265 -19.97 -23.23 17.27
CA PRO A 265 -19.66 -21.83 17.41
C PRO A 265 -18.13 -21.67 17.44
N VAL A 266 -17.58 -21.00 16.45
CA VAL A 266 -16.23 -20.42 16.59
C VAL A 266 -16.35 -19.38 17.69
N ALA A 267 -15.75 -19.64 18.84
CA ALA A 267 -15.66 -18.69 19.94
C ALA A 267 -14.86 -17.48 19.44
N LEU A 268 -15.56 -16.42 19.08
CA LEU A 268 -14.97 -15.11 18.77
C LEU A 268 -14.45 -14.52 20.07
N LEU A 269 -13.21 -14.06 20.07
CA LEU A 269 -12.58 -13.39 21.19
C LEU A 269 -13.44 -12.20 21.67
N PRO A 270 -13.45 -11.87 22.99
CA PRO A 270 -14.20 -10.73 23.51
C PRO A 270 -13.65 -9.41 22.93
N GLY A 271 -14.50 -8.66 22.26
CA GLY A 271 -14.18 -7.51 21.43
C GLY A 271 -14.65 -7.72 20.01
N SER A 272 -15.51 -8.70 19.83
CA SER A 272 -15.95 -9.34 18.59
C SER A 272 -16.46 -8.37 17.52
N ALA A 273 -16.54 -8.89 16.31
CA ALA A 273 -17.06 -8.25 15.10
C ALA A 273 -18.35 -7.43 15.32
N GLU A 274 -19.19 -7.80 16.28
CA GLU A 274 -20.43 -7.06 16.62
C GLU A 274 -20.13 -5.72 17.32
N ALA A 275 -19.16 -5.67 18.24
CA ALA A 275 -18.76 -4.41 18.89
C ALA A 275 -18.00 -3.51 17.91
N ILE A 276 -17.20 -4.10 17.01
CA ILE A 276 -16.49 -3.39 15.93
C ILE A 276 -17.50 -2.90 14.89
N ALA A 277 -18.51 -3.70 14.53
CA ALA A 277 -19.56 -3.30 13.60
C ALA A 277 -20.48 -2.23 14.18
N ALA A 278 -20.91 -2.37 15.43
CA ALA A 278 -21.73 -1.36 16.12
C ALA A 278 -20.96 -0.04 16.29
N LYS A 279 -19.65 -0.10 16.56
CA LYS A 279 -18.80 1.09 16.61
C LYS A 279 -18.61 1.69 15.22
N ALA A 280 -18.44 0.89 14.18
CA ALA A 280 -18.32 1.37 12.81
C ALA A 280 -19.62 2.03 12.33
N GLU A 281 -20.79 1.50 12.67
CA GLU A 281 -22.09 2.14 12.39
C GLU A 281 -22.27 3.46 13.15
N GLN A 282 -21.81 3.51 14.42
CA GLN A 282 -21.84 4.78 15.18
C GLN A 282 -20.85 5.80 14.63
N ASP A 283 -19.64 5.37 14.22
CA ASP A 283 -18.64 6.25 13.63
C ASP A 283 -19.09 6.74 12.23
N GLU A 284 -19.81 5.90 11.46
CA GLU A 284 -20.38 6.25 10.15
C GLU A 284 -21.56 7.23 10.30
N ALA A 285 -22.42 7.05 11.28
CA ALA A 285 -23.51 7.97 11.59
C ALA A 285 -23.01 9.33 12.14
N ALA A 286 -21.84 9.34 12.79
CA ALA A 286 -21.20 10.54 13.33
C ALA A 286 -20.37 11.31 12.29
N GLN A 287 -19.97 10.68 11.19
CA GLN A 287 -19.09 11.27 10.18
C GLN A 287 -19.82 11.94 9.01
N GLY A 288 -21.14 11.90 8.92
CA GLY A 288 -21.87 12.47 7.80
C GLY A 288 -21.60 11.77 6.46
N ASP A 289 -21.83 12.44 5.35
CA ASP A 289 -21.60 11.92 4.00
C ASP A 289 -20.19 11.31 3.87
N PRO A 290 -20.06 9.98 3.64
CA PRO A 290 -18.75 9.32 3.50
C PRO A 290 -17.91 9.90 2.35
N THR A 291 -18.51 10.62 1.40
CA THR A 291 -17.79 11.33 0.35
C THR A 291 -17.17 12.64 0.83
N ALA A 292 -17.65 13.21 1.94
CA ALA A 292 -17.11 14.44 2.53
C ALA A 292 -15.83 14.20 3.37
N ALA A 293 -15.55 12.96 3.76
CA ALA A 293 -14.41 12.61 4.61
C ALA A 293 -13.09 12.38 3.84
N TYR A 294 -13.13 12.33 2.51
CA TYR A 294 -11.95 12.13 1.68
C TYR A 294 -11.38 13.46 1.22
N GLY A 295 -10.26 13.82 1.77
CA GLY A 295 -9.49 14.98 1.37
C GLY A 295 -8.01 14.65 1.32
N SER A 296 -7.20 15.65 1.14
CA SER A 296 -5.75 15.57 1.29
C SER A 296 -5.23 16.97 1.51
N ASN A 297 -4.26 17.11 2.40
CA ASN A 297 -3.53 18.35 2.60
C ASN A 297 -2.07 18.16 2.18
N ASN A 298 -1.52 19.15 1.51
CA ASN A 298 -0.10 19.25 1.29
C ASN A 298 0.35 20.69 1.40
N TRP A 299 1.56 20.89 1.85
CA TRP A 299 2.19 22.19 1.93
C TRP A 299 3.71 22.05 1.98
N VAL A 300 4.40 23.12 1.56
CA VAL A 300 5.85 23.21 1.56
C VAL A 300 6.27 24.48 2.28
N ILE A 301 7.28 24.38 3.13
CA ILE A 301 7.95 25.53 3.74
C ILE A 301 9.32 25.70 3.07
N ALA A 302 9.55 26.91 2.55
CA ALA A 302 10.82 27.23 1.90
C ALA A 302 12.00 27.23 2.90
N PRO A 303 13.22 26.88 2.48
CA PRO A 303 14.41 26.79 3.35
C PRO A 303 14.66 28.02 4.22
N LYS A 304 14.43 29.21 3.68
CA LYS A 304 14.61 30.49 4.39
C LYS A 304 13.69 30.71 5.61
N LEU A 305 12.62 29.91 5.71
CA LEU A 305 11.64 29.98 6.80
C LEU A 305 11.83 28.88 7.84
N THR A 306 12.87 28.05 7.71
CA THR A 306 13.15 26.95 8.64
C THR A 306 14.44 27.21 9.40
N SER A 307 14.53 26.76 10.64
CA SER A 307 15.74 26.88 11.47
C SER A 307 16.91 26.03 10.95
N THR A 308 16.62 25.00 10.16
CA THR A 308 17.62 24.09 9.61
C THR A 308 18.17 24.54 8.25
N GLY A 309 17.57 25.55 7.62
CA GLY A 309 17.88 25.96 6.25
C GLY A 309 17.50 24.90 5.20
N ARG A 310 16.66 23.93 5.53
CA ARG A 310 16.15 22.88 4.63
C ARG A 310 14.65 23.05 4.42
N PRO A 311 14.10 22.70 3.23
CA PRO A 311 12.66 22.74 3.03
C PRO A 311 11.96 21.71 3.90
N ILE A 312 10.68 21.96 4.21
CA ILE A 312 9.79 20.98 4.83
C ILE A 312 8.63 20.73 3.87
N LEU A 313 8.38 19.46 3.57
CA LEU A 313 7.18 19.00 2.84
C LEU A 313 6.28 18.26 3.81
N ALA A 314 5.00 18.64 3.88
CA ALA A 314 3.94 17.80 4.41
C ALA A 314 3.10 17.27 3.24
N ASN A 315 2.84 15.97 3.24
CA ASN A 315 1.99 15.31 2.28
C ASN A 315 1.08 14.34 3.05
N ASP A 316 -0.17 14.75 3.24
CA ASP A 316 -1.14 14.11 4.13
C ASP A 316 -2.40 13.69 3.34
N PRO A 317 -2.37 12.53 2.65
CA PRO A 317 -3.54 12.00 1.97
C PRO A 317 -4.49 11.37 2.99
N HIS A 318 -5.63 12.01 3.23
CA HIS A 318 -6.66 11.52 4.13
C HIS A 318 -7.32 10.25 3.58
N ARG A 319 -7.38 9.23 4.41
CA ARG A 319 -8.01 7.94 4.09
C ARG A 319 -8.74 7.42 5.32
N ALA A 320 -9.71 6.54 5.10
CA ALA A 320 -10.40 5.87 6.19
C ALA A 320 -9.40 5.18 7.12
N HIS A 321 -9.60 5.32 8.43
CA HIS A 321 -8.83 4.62 9.43
C HIS A 321 -9.23 3.15 9.44
N GLY A 322 -8.25 2.27 9.42
CA GLY A 322 -8.47 0.82 9.42
C GLY A 322 -7.23 0.07 9.91
N ALA A 323 -7.45 -1.16 10.32
CA ALA A 323 -6.40 -2.10 10.66
C ALA A 323 -6.58 -3.38 9.81
N PRO A 324 -5.63 -3.69 8.93
CA PRO A 324 -4.39 -2.95 8.66
C PRO A 324 -4.65 -1.64 7.87
N SER A 325 -3.75 -0.66 8.05
CA SER A 325 -3.79 0.60 7.29
C SER A 325 -3.69 0.35 5.79
N LEU A 326 -4.29 1.26 4.99
CA LEU A 326 -4.11 1.26 3.54
C LEU A 326 -2.63 1.43 3.15
N ARG A 327 -1.91 2.28 3.88
CA ARG A 327 -0.50 2.56 3.56
C ARG A 327 0.43 1.54 4.22
N TYR A 328 1.45 1.16 3.48
CA TYR A 328 2.52 0.27 3.90
C TYR A 328 3.86 0.98 3.70
N MET A 329 4.58 1.20 4.81
CA MET A 329 5.88 1.84 4.77
C MET A 329 6.96 0.84 4.40
N THR A 330 7.88 1.26 3.52
CA THR A 330 9.04 0.46 3.16
C THR A 330 10.18 1.35 2.70
N HIS A 331 11.41 0.86 2.85
CA HIS A 331 12.61 1.46 2.30
C HIS A 331 13.17 0.53 1.22
N LEU A 332 13.43 1.07 0.06
CA LEU A 332 13.98 0.37 -1.10
C LEU A 332 15.36 0.94 -1.42
N SER A 333 16.40 0.09 -1.32
CA SER A 333 17.78 0.46 -1.64
C SER A 333 18.36 -0.52 -2.67
N ALA A 334 18.72 0.00 -3.83
CA ALA A 334 19.32 -0.73 -4.93
C ALA A 334 20.18 0.25 -5.76
N PRO A 335 21.05 -0.25 -6.67
CA PRO A 335 21.80 0.64 -7.56
C PRO A 335 20.87 1.59 -8.33
N GLY A 336 21.08 2.91 -8.15
CA GLY A 336 20.26 3.96 -8.77
C GLY A 336 18.95 4.30 -8.05
N MET A 337 18.64 3.63 -6.94
CA MET A 337 17.45 3.91 -6.14
C MET A 337 17.76 3.78 -4.64
N ASP A 338 17.45 4.83 -3.90
CA ASP A 338 17.46 4.81 -2.42
C ASP A 338 16.33 5.70 -1.94
N ALA A 339 15.18 5.07 -1.61
CA ALA A 339 13.97 5.80 -1.27
C ALA A 339 13.20 5.11 -0.15
N ILE A 340 12.72 5.92 0.80
CA ILE A 340 11.85 5.48 1.89
C ILE A 340 10.53 6.23 1.84
N GLY A 341 9.46 5.53 2.11
CA GLY A 341 8.14 6.13 2.08
C GLY A 341 7.01 5.14 2.28
N ALA A 342 5.82 5.52 1.87
CA ALA A 342 4.63 4.70 1.98
C ALA A 342 3.94 4.54 0.62
N GLY A 343 3.42 3.34 0.38
CA GLY A 343 2.62 3.01 -0.79
C GLY A 343 1.46 2.09 -0.40
N GLU A 344 0.70 1.67 -1.36
CA GLU A 344 -0.27 0.59 -1.21
C GLU A 344 0.46 -0.75 -1.28
N PRO A 345 0.20 -1.71 -0.36
CA PRO A 345 0.94 -2.98 -0.33
C PRO A 345 0.72 -3.85 -1.58
N PHE A 346 -0.30 -3.56 -2.36
CA PHE A 346 -0.66 -4.28 -3.58
C PHE A 346 -0.11 -3.62 -4.87
N LEU A 347 0.72 -2.57 -4.75
CA LEU A 347 1.38 -1.89 -5.86
C LEU A 347 2.89 -1.81 -5.62
N PRO A 348 3.71 -1.91 -6.69
CA PRO A 348 5.14 -1.67 -6.58
C PRO A 348 5.46 -0.18 -6.38
N GLY A 349 6.58 0.08 -5.74
CA GLY A 349 7.10 1.43 -5.52
C GLY A 349 6.54 2.12 -4.28
N LEU A 350 6.68 3.43 -4.25
CA LEU A 350 6.28 4.32 -3.17
C LEU A 350 5.39 5.43 -3.73
N SER A 351 4.24 5.69 -3.09
CA SER A 351 3.34 6.77 -3.51
C SER A 351 3.72 8.12 -2.92
N ILE A 352 4.25 8.10 -1.70
CA ILE A 352 4.72 9.27 -0.96
C ILE A 352 6.00 8.91 -0.22
N GLY A 353 6.98 9.80 -0.22
CA GLY A 353 8.26 9.51 0.41
C GLY A 353 9.36 10.50 0.04
N HIS A 354 10.59 10.06 0.21
CA HIS A 354 11.77 10.81 -0.21
C HIS A 354 12.92 9.86 -0.55
N ASN A 355 13.88 10.39 -1.34
CA ASN A 355 15.11 9.69 -1.70
C ASN A 355 16.39 10.42 -1.22
N GLY A 356 16.28 11.28 -0.22
CA GLY A 356 17.38 12.08 0.29
C GLY A 356 17.64 13.37 -0.51
N THR A 357 17.17 13.46 -1.75
CA THR A 357 17.32 14.64 -2.61
C THR A 357 16.01 15.38 -2.82
N ILE A 358 14.96 14.64 -3.14
CA ILE A 358 13.60 15.15 -3.29
C ILE A 358 12.65 14.44 -2.35
N ALA A 359 11.52 15.11 -2.01
CA ALA A 359 10.37 14.53 -1.35
C ALA A 359 9.12 14.71 -2.24
N PHE A 360 8.19 13.76 -2.18
CA PHE A 360 7.03 13.68 -3.04
C PHE A 360 5.82 13.06 -2.33
#